data_9b68cd8bc33705d9ea5021f05a326786
#
_entry.id   9b68cd8bc33705d9ea5021f05a326786
#
_cell.length_a   1.000
_cell.length_b   1.000
_cell.length_c   1.000
_cell.angle_alpha   90.00
_cell.angle_beta   90.00
_cell.angle_gamma   90.00
#
_symmetry.space_group_name_H-M   'P 1'
#
loop_
_entity.id
_entity.type
_entity.pdbx_description
1 polymer ?
#
loop_
_entity_poly.entity_id
_entity_poly.type
_entity_poly.pdbx_seq_one_letter_code
_entity_poly.pdbx_strand_id
1 'polypeptide(L)'
;MHAQRTYRYTFTLLLSLVAAVAAARTAKSDSLRQDAGRVPFLSGFAVSADLVGISMKGVGARFANMEIAGRLNMKEKFFPIFEIGIGDCTRKGGENSNQFSCTSPYFRLGMDYNVNKKTNGNRFLVGARYGISSYGYDFHSQDMTDPVYGTYVPLSMDDLDGRTQWLELVVGFETKIWRLLRLGWNLRYKMRLAQSVSEYGEPYFVPGYGRNGVSAFGGTVNVVFDFGYGSWGKKHKGKGNINIGKD
;
A
#
# COMPACT_ATOMS: atom_id res chain seq x y z
N MET A 1 7.40 24.83 -16.32
CA MET A 1 5.93 25.04 -16.37
C MET A 1 5.11 23.86 -16.89
N HIS A 2 5.68 22.87 -17.58
CA HIS A 2 4.92 21.72 -18.13
C HIS A 2 4.55 20.63 -17.11
N ALA A 3 5.32 20.42 -16.04
CA ALA A 3 5.07 19.35 -15.07
C ALA A 3 3.78 19.52 -14.24
N GLN A 4 3.38 20.75 -13.93
CA GLN A 4 2.15 20.97 -13.14
C GLN A 4 0.85 20.71 -13.92
N ARG A 5 0.85 20.80 -15.26
CA ARG A 5 -0.33 20.50 -16.07
C ARG A 5 -0.62 19.01 -16.13
N THR A 6 0.41 18.16 -16.20
CA THR A 6 0.27 16.70 -16.30
C THR A 6 -0.38 16.10 -15.03
N TYR A 7 -0.03 16.59 -13.83
CA TYR A 7 -0.63 16.10 -12.58
C TYR A 7 -2.13 16.44 -12.47
N ARG A 8 -2.58 17.54 -13.02
CA ARG A 8 -4.02 17.92 -13.01
C ARG A 8 -4.85 16.98 -13.87
N TYR A 9 -4.35 16.56 -15.02
CA TYR A 9 -5.06 15.64 -15.93
C TYR A 9 -5.04 14.19 -15.41
N THR A 10 -3.95 13.73 -14.81
CA THR A 10 -3.90 12.40 -14.19
C THR A 10 -4.83 12.30 -12.99
N PHE A 11 -4.93 13.34 -12.17
CA PHE A 11 -5.85 13.38 -11.04
C PHE A 11 -7.32 13.39 -11.48
N THR A 12 -7.69 14.20 -12.48
CA THR A 12 -9.05 14.22 -13.03
C THR A 12 -9.42 12.91 -13.71
N LEU A 13 -8.50 12.27 -14.40
CA LEU A 13 -8.71 10.97 -15.05
C LEU A 13 -8.90 9.85 -14.02
N LEU A 14 -8.16 9.86 -12.93
CA LEU A 14 -8.33 8.95 -11.78
C LEU A 14 -9.67 9.18 -11.07
N LEU A 15 -10.05 10.43 -10.86
CA LEU A 15 -11.33 10.79 -10.23
C LEU A 15 -12.52 10.40 -11.10
N SER A 16 -12.43 10.59 -12.43
CA SER A 16 -13.47 10.19 -13.38
C SER A 16 -13.59 8.67 -13.48
N LEU A 17 -12.49 7.93 -13.39
CA LEU A 17 -12.50 6.47 -13.38
C LEU A 17 -13.18 5.93 -12.09
N VAL A 18 -12.90 6.54 -10.94
CA VAL A 18 -13.56 6.21 -9.68
C VAL A 18 -15.06 6.54 -9.73
N ALA A 19 -15.43 7.68 -10.31
CA ALA A 19 -16.82 8.08 -10.49
C ALA A 19 -17.58 7.15 -11.47
N ALA A 20 -16.95 6.76 -12.57
CA ALA A 20 -17.52 5.82 -13.55
C ALA A 20 -17.74 4.42 -12.94
N VAL A 21 -16.81 3.93 -12.12
CA VAL A 21 -16.95 2.65 -11.39
C VAL A 21 -18.06 2.75 -10.33
N ALA A 22 -18.22 3.90 -9.68
CA ALA A 22 -19.31 4.15 -8.73
C ALA A 22 -20.68 4.22 -9.42
N ALA A 23 -20.78 4.88 -10.57
CA ALA A 23 -22.01 5.04 -11.34
C ALA A 23 -22.48 3.72 -12.00
N ALA A 24 -21.57 2.88 -12.47
CA ALA A 24 -21.91 1.57 -13.04
C ALA A 24 -22.51 0.59 -12.01
N ARG A 25 -22.37 0.88 -10.71
CA ARG A 25 -22.88 0.03 -9.62
C ARG A 25 -24.30 0.37 -9.16
N THR A 26 -24.80 1.57 -9.41
CA THR A 26 -26.16 1.97 -9.00
C THR A 26 -27.26 1.32 -9.83
N ALA A 27 -26.98 0.92 -11.07
CA ALA A 27 -27.99 0.41 -12.01
C ALA A 27 -28.37 -1.07 -11.85
N LYS A 28 -27.70 -1.86 -10.98
CA LYS A 28 -27.96 -3.33 -10.87
C LYS A 28 -28.23 -3.81 -9.45
N SER A 29 -28.95 -3.03 -8.65
CA SER A 29 -28.96 -3.21 -7.18
C SER A 29 -30.20 -3.89 -6.57
N ASP A 30 -31.26 -4.24 -7.29
CA ASP A 30 -32.55 -4.53 -6.62
C ASP A 30 -33.03 -5.98 -6.54
N SER A 31 -32.27 -6.99 -6.93
CA SER A 31 -32.88 -8.31 -7.05
C SER A 31 -32.33 -9.47 -6.20
N LEU A 32 -31.49 -9.27 -5.20
CA LEU A 32 -31.02 -10.40 -4.36
C LEU A 32 -30.88 -10.02 -2.87
N ARG A 33 -32.03 -9.71 -2.25
CA ARG A 33 -32.16 -9.69 -0.80
C ARG A 33 -32.80 -10.99 -0.35
N GLN A 34 -32.06 -12.08 -0.26
CA GLN A 34 -32.49 -13.25 0.50
C GLN A 34 -31.24 -14.03 1.00
N ASP A 35 -31.27 -14.37 2.31
CA ASP A 35 -30.34 -15.21 3.05
C ASP A 35 -28.94 -14.67 3.31
N ALA A 36 -28.84 -13.56 4.04
CA ALA A 36 -27.66 -13.23 4.82
C ALA A 36 -27.61 -14.10 6.09
N GLY A 37 -27.13 -15.34 5.97
CA GLY A 37 -26.71 -16.11 7.16
C GLY A 37 -25.78 -15.22 8.01
N ARG A 38 -25.92 -15.24 9.34
CA ARG A 38 -25.11 -14.43 10.28
C ARG A 38 -23.65 -14.65 9.99
N VAL A 39 -22.96 -13.63 9.46
CA VAL A 39 -21.51 -13.64 9.25
C VAL A 39 -20.85 -13.62 10.63
N PRO A 40 -19.95 -14.58 10.95
CA PRO A 40 -19.28 -14.63 12.23
C PRO A 40 -18.47 -13.35 12.46
N PHE A 41 -18.28 -12.96 13.73
CA PHE A 41 -17.53 -11.75 14.09
C PHE A 41 -16.11 -11.79 13.51
N LEU A 42 -15.40 -12.88 13.70
CA LEU A 42 -14.12 -13.17 13.05
C LEU A 42 -14.40 -14.07 11.84
N SER A 43 -14.34 -13.49 10.66
CA SER A 43 -14.65 -14.18 9.40
C SER A 43 -13.44 -14.78 8.71
N GLY A 44 -12.24 -14.61 9.28
CA GLY A 44 -11.01 -15.16 8.76
C GLY A 44 -9.81 -14.22 8.86
N PHE A 45 -8.73 -14.62 8.21
CA PHE A 45 -7.52 -13.82 8.10
C PHE A 45 -7.02 -13.84 6.65
N ALA A 46 -6.19 -12.87 6.29
CA ALA A 46 -5.54 -12.82 5.00
C ALA A 46 -4.08 -12.37 5.15
N VAL A 47 -3.24 -12.87 4.25
CA VAL A 47 -1.85 -12.45 4.11
C VAL A 47 -1.65 -11.93 2.71
N SER A 48 -0.93 -10.83 2.56
CA SER A 48 -0.67 -10.24 1.25
C SER A 48 0.78 -9.82 1.09
N ALA A 49 1.24 -9.82 -0.17
CA ALA A 49 2.57 -9.33 -0.54
C ALA A 49 2.45 -8.33 -1.70
N ASP A 50 3.28 -7.29 -1.67
CA ASP A 50 3.34 -6.29 -2.74
C ASP A 50 4.21 -6.79 -3.90
N LEU A 51 3.57 -6.98 -5.07
CA LEU A 51 4.25 -7.41 -6.29
C LEU A 51 5.10 -6.30 -6.92
N VAL A 52 4.66 -5.04 -6.81
CA VAL A 52 5.37 -3.92 -7.43
C VAL A 52 6.72 -3.71 -6.76
N GLY A 53 6.73 -3.66 -5.43
CA GLY A 53 7.97 -3.50 -4.67
C GLY A 53 8.98 -4.61 -4.94
N ILE A 54 8.52 -5.86 -4.95
CA ILE A 54 9.36 -7.03 -5.26
C ILE A 54 9.90 -6.95 -6.69
N SER A 55 9.05 -6.61 -7.67
CA SER A 55 9.44 -6.50 -9.07
C SER A 55 10.44 -5.36 -9.30
N MET A 56 10.26 -4.21 -8.65
CA MET A 56 11.18 -3.07 -8.75
C MET A 56 12.58 -3.41 -8.24
N LYS A 57 12.67 -4.16 -7.13
CA LYS A 57 13.95 -4.65 -6.62
C LYS A 57 14.60 -5.62 -7.62
N GLY A 58 13.82 -6.52 -8.21
CA GLY A 58 14.29 -7.51 -9.20
C GLY A 58 14.86 -6.89 -10.48
N VAL A 59 14.32 -5.75 -10.94
CA VAL A 59 14.84 -5.03 -12.13
C VAL A 59 15.90 -3.98 -11.79
N GLY A 60 16.39 -3.93 -10.54
CA GLY A 60 17.44 -3.00 -10.12
C GLY A 60 16.98 -1.54 -10.08
N ALA A 61 15.72 -1.27 -9.76
CA ALA A 61 15.22 0.08 -9.60
C ALA A 61 15.97 0.83 -8.48
N ARG A 62 16.13 2.14 -8.63
CA ARG A 62 16.83 3.01 -7.68
C ARG A 62 16.17 3.08 -6.31
N PHE A 63 14.90 2.72 -6.22
CA PHE A 63 14.12 2.64 -4.98
C PHE A 63 13.11 1.49 -5.10
N ALA A 64 12.94 0.77 -4.00
CA ALA A 64 11.98 -0.31 -3.88
C ALA A 64 11.46 -0.38 -2.43
N ASN A 65 10.17 -0.66 -2.27
CA ASN A 65 9.58 -0.96 -0.97
C ASN A 65 8.96 -2.36 -1.07
N MET A 66 9.58 -3.34 -0.45
CA MET A 66 9.01 -4.69 -0.35
C MET A 66 8.15 -4.77 0.91
N GLU A 67 6.93 -5.29 0.79
CA GLU A 67 5.96 -5.28 1.87
C GLU A 67 5.19 -6.58 1.96
N ILE A 68 5.00 -7.04 3.20
CA ILE A 68 4.09 -8.13 3.55
C ILE A 68 3.08 -7.59 4.56
N ALA A 69 1.82 -7.97 4.41
CA ALA A 69 0.77 -7.56 5.33
C ALA A 69 -0.05 -8.74 5.84
N GLY A 70 -0.39 -8.68 7.12
CA GLY A 70 -1.37 -9.55 7.77
C GLY A 70 -2.65 -8.77 8.05
N ARG A 71 -3.80 -9.37 7.77
CA ARG A 71 -5.10 -8.72 7.91
C ARG A 71 -6.12 -9.68 8.53
N LEU A 72 -6.88 -9.18 9.50
CA LEU A 72 -8.02 -9.90 10.06
C LEU A 72 -9.30 -9.47 9.33
N ASN A 73 -10.20 -10.41 9.12
CA ASN A 73 -11.51 -10.14 8.53
C ASN A 73 -12.57 -10.17 9.62
N MET A 74 -13.12 -9.00 9.96
CA MET A 74 -14.19 -8.86 10.96
C MET A 74 -15.50 -8.52 10.26
N LYS A 75 -16.46 -9.47 10.30
CA LYS A 75 -17.79 -9.34 9.69
C LYS A 75 -17.80 -8.97 8.20
N GLU A 76 -16.70 -9.25 7.47
CA GLU A 76 -16.49 -8.83 6.08
C GLU A 76 -16.60 -7.31 5.83
N LYS A 77 -16.54 -6.51 6.90
CA LYS A 77 -16.63 -5.05 6.84
C LYS A 77 -15.37 -4.37 7.32
N PHE A 78 -14.83 -4.79 8.46
CA PHE A 78 -13.66 -4.19 9.08
C PHE A 78 -12.46 -5.11 8.93
N PHE A 79 -11.35 -4.55 8.54
CA PHE A 79 -10.12 -5.28 8.28
C PHE A 79 -8.95 -4.61 9.00
N PRO A 80 -8.75 -4.89 10.31
CA PRO A 80 -7.51 -4.51 10.97
C PRO A 80 -6.34 -5.10 10.20
N ILE A 81 -5.32 -4.28 9.93
CA ILE A 81 -4.17 -4.63 9.10
C ILE A 81 -2.87 -4.21 9.78
N PHE A 82 -1.90 -5.09 9.72
CA PHE A 82 -0.52 -4.85 10.10
C PHE A 82 0.38 -5.12 8.90
N GLU A 83 1.25 -4.18 8.59
CA GLU A 83 2.19 -4.25 7.47
C GLU A 83 3.62 -4.09 7.98
N ILE A 84 4.50 -4.91 7.45
CA ILE A 84 5.95 -4.82 7.64
C ILE A 84 6.61 -4.80 6.27
N GLY A 85 7.59 -3.94 6.09
CA GLY A 85 8.33 -3.86 4.84
C GLY A 85 9.75 -3.38 5.04
N ILE A 86 10.52 -3.50 3.95
CA ILE A 86 11.86 -2.97 3.83
C ILE A 86 11.86 -1.97 2.67
N GLY A 87 12.24 -0.75 2.96
CA GLY A 87 12.47 0.28 1.95
C GLY A 87 13.96 0.34 1.62
N ASP A 88 14.25 0.35 0.33
CA ASP A 88 15.59 0.41 -0.21
C ASP A 88 15.67 1.54 -1.25
N CYS A 89 16.65 2.40 -1.08
CA CYS A 89 16.94 3.48 -2.01
C CYS A 89 18.44 3.61 -2.20
N THR A 90 18.90 3.39 -3.42
CA THR A 90 20.30 3.66 -3.80
C THR A 90 20.27 4.62 -4.97
N ARG A 91 20.62 5.87 -4.74
CA ARG A 91 20.78 6.87 -5.78
C ARG A 91 22.27 7.11 -5.99
N LYS A 92 22.77 6.66 -7.13
CA LYS A 92 24.11 7.01 -7.60
C LYS A 92 23.94 8.17 -8.58
N GLY A 93 24.54 9.31 -8.27
CA GLY A 93 24.65 10.39 -9.23
C GLY A 93 25.66 10.04 -10.33
N GLY A 94 25.75 10.87 -11.39
CA GLY A 94 26.87 10.80 -12.35
C GLY A 94 28.21 11.09 -11.66
N GLU A 95 29.28 11.09 -12.41
CA GLU A 95 30.69 11.15 -11.94
C GLU A 95 30.98 12.28 -10.93
N ASN A 96 30.13 13.32 -10.84
CA ASN A 96 30.27 14.49 -9.95
C ASN A 96 28.99 14.76 -9.15
N SER A 97 28.26 13.75 -8.68
CA SER A 97 26.91 13.97 -8.16
C SER A 97 26.70 13.26 -6.82
N ASN A 98 25.81 13.83 -6.02
CA ASN A 98 25.47 13.33 -4.70
C ASN A 98 24.99 11.88 -4.74
N GLN A 99 25.57 11.04 -3.89
CA GLN A 99 25.14 9.65 -3.68
C GLN A 99 24.34 9.58 -2.38
N PHE A 100 23.27 8.82 -2.41
CA PHE A 100 22.42 8.56 -1.25
C PHE A 100 22.11 7.07 -1.18
N SER A 101 22.29 6.48 0.00
CA SER A 101 21.97 5.08 0.30
C SER A 101 21.16 5.00 1.57
N CYS A 102 20.09 4.23 1.53
CA CYS A 102 19.25 3.98 2.70
C CYS A 102 18.51 2.65 2.51
N THR A 103 18.70 1.73 3.46
CA THR A 103 17.95 0.47 3.49
C THR A 103 17.51 0.19 4.92
N SER A 104 16.20 0.24 5.18
CA SER A 104 15.69 0.07 6.54
C SER A 104 14.27 -0.48 6.57
N PRO A 105 13.88 -1.13 7.67
CA PRO A 105 12.52 -1.60 7.86
C PRO A 105 11.56 -0.47 8.19
N TYR A 106 10.29 -0.72 7.91
CA TYR A 106 9.18 0.12 8.32
C TYR A 106 7.98 -0.73 8.75
N PHE A 107 7.13 -0.15 9.58
CA PHE A 107 5.94 -0.79 10.12
C PHE A 107 4.74 0.11 9.91
N ARG A 108 3.58 -0.51 9.65
CA ARG A 108 2.30 0.20 9.59
C ARG A 108 1.22 -0.60 10.29
N LEU A 109 0.36 0.10 10.98
CA LEU A 109 -0.82 -0.44 11.63
C LEU A 109 -2.03 0.39 11.21
N GLY A 110 -3.13 -0.26 10.91
CA GLY A 110 -4.32 0.45 10.47
C GLY A 110 -5.56 -0.41 10.40
N MET A 111 -6.58 0.17 9.76
CA MET A 111 -7.86 -0.49 9.55
C MET A 111 -8.41 -0.09 8.18
N ASP A 112 -8.87 -1.09 7.45
CA ASP A 112 -9.61 -0.90 6.19
C ASP A 112 -11.10 -1.20 6.43
N TYR A 113 -11.96 -0.43 5.80
CA TYR A 113 -13.40 -0.61 5.79
C TYR A 113 -13.88 -0.99 4.39
N ASN A 114 -14.66 -2.07 4.27
CA ASN A 114 -15.24 -2.47 3.01
C ASN A 114 -16.56 -1.71 2.75
N VAL A 115 -16.52 -0.80 1.80
CA VAL A 115 -17.67 0.01 1.38
C VAL A 115 -18.69 -0.82 0.58
N ASN A 116 -18.25 -1.94 0.01
CA ASN A 116 -19.11 -2.77 -0.82
C ASN A 116 -20.11 -3.57 0.03
N LYS A 117 -21.39 -3.30 -0.15
CA LYS A 117 -22.49 -3.98 0.56
C LYS A 117 -22.77 -5.38 0.03
N LYS A 118 -22.33 -5.73 -1.18
CA LYS A 118 -22.60 -7.02 -1.83
C LYS A 118 -21.38 -7.93 -1.80
N THR A 119 -21.57 -9.16 -1.41
CA THR A 119 -20.57 -10.22 -1.30
C THR A 119 -20.26 -10.86 -2.68
N ASN A 120 -20.09 -10.06 -3.73
CA ASN A 120 -19.82 -10.57 -5.08
C ASN A 120 -18.35 -10.97 -5.31
N GLY A 121 -17.61 -11.23 -4.24
CA GLY A 121 -16.21 -11.58 -4.35
C GLY A 121 -15.25 -10.36 -4.44
N ASN A 122 -15.71 -9.20 -4.88
CA ASN A 122 -14.92 -7.98 -4.98
C ASN A 122 -15.10 -7.10 -3.74
N ARG A 123 -14.01 -6.48 -3.28
CA ARG A 123 -14.01 -5.54 -2.15
C ARG A 123 -13.54 -4.18 -2.61
N PHE A 124 -14.20 -3.14 -2.16
CA PHE A 124 -13.74 -1.76 -2.26
C PHE A 124 -13.43 -1.28 -0.84
N LEU A 125 -12.16 -1.02 -0.59
CA LEU A 125 -11.62 -0.75 0.73
C LEU A 125 -11.25 0.72 0.84
N VAL A 126 -11.61 1.32 1.96
CA VAL A 126 -11.16 2.65 2.37
C VAL A 126 -10.61 2.52 3.77
N GLY A 127 -9.40 3.00 4.00
CA GLY A 127 -8.75 2.81 5.28
C GLY A 127 -7.79 3.92 5.66
N ALA A 128 -7.36 3.83 6.90
CA ALA A 128 -6.31 4.69 7.45
C ALA A 128 -5.23 3.84 8.09
N ARG A 129 -3.97 4.29 8.00
CA ARG A 129 -2.81 3.60 8.56
C ARG A 129 -1.88 4.61 9.20
N TYR A 130 -1.31 4.22 10.31
CA TYR A 130 -0.20 4.91 10.95
C TYR A 130 1.08 4.15 10.63
N GLY A 131 2.07 4.86 10.10
CA GLY A 131 3.36 4.30 9.73
C GLY A 131 4.50 4.90 10.53
N ILE A 132 5.51 4.09 10.75
CA ILE A 132 6.75 4.47 11.43
C ILE A 132 7.94 3.77 10.77
N SER A 133 9.03 4.51 10.61
CA SER A 133 10.33 3.98 10.21
C SER A 133 11.43 4.67 11.01
N SER A 134 12.38 3.86 11.49
CA SER A 134 13.66 4.31 12.02
C SER A 134 14.72 3.78 11.07
N TYR A 135 15.58 4.65 10.55
CA TYR A 135 16.44 4.32 9.43
C TYR A 135 17.80 5.01 9.55
N GLY A 136 18.83 4.28 9.09
CA GLY A 136 20.15 4.85 8.83
C GLY A 136 20.28 5.21 7.34
N TYR A 137 21.02 6.25 7.04
CA TYR A 137 21.29 6.65 5.66
C TYR A 137 22.71 7.24 5.52
N ASP A 138 23.27 7.02 4.33
CA ASP A 138 24.59 7.55 3.96
C ASP A 138 24.43 8.61 2.88
N PHE A 139 25.22 9.65 3.00
CA PHE A 139 25.24 10.73 2.04
C PHE A 139 26.68 11.07 1.66
N HIS A 140 27.00 10.96 0.37
CA HIS A 140 28.30 11.35 -0.17
C HIS A 140 28.11 12.43 -1.22
N SER A 141 28.83 13.52 -1.10
CA SER A 141 28.89 14.60 -2.09
C SER A 141 30.32 14.80 -2.55
N GLN A 142 30.52 14.84 -3.86
CA GLN A 142 31.83 15.15 -4.46
C GLN A 142 31.95 16.60 -4.91
N ASP A 143 30.86 17.37 -4.87
CA ASP A 143 30.77 18.72 -5.46
C ASP A 143 30.90 19.86 -4.46
N MET A 144 31.41 19.62 -3.24
CA MET A 144 31.72 20.72 -2.33
C MET A 144 33.04 21.38 -2.75
N THR A 145 32.95 22.60 -3.21
CA THR A 145 34.11 23.42 -3.49
C THR A 145 34.47 24.22 -2.24
N ASP A 146 35.71 24.10 -1.79
CA ASP A 146 36.26 24.95 -0.71
C ASP A 146 36.20 26.42 -1.15
N PRO A 147 35.43 27.28 -0.42
CA PRO A 147 35.29 28.68 -0.81
C PRO A 147 36.61 29.48 -0.70
N VAL A 148 37.60 28.96 -0.01
CA VAL A 148 38.90 29.64 0.22
C VAL A 148 39.92 29.20 -0.83
N TYR A 149 40.02 27.92 -1.11
CA TYR A 149 41.06 27.35 -1.98
C TYR A 149 40.57 26.91 -3.36
N GLY A 150 39.24 26.91 -3.60
CA GLY A 150 38.68 26.51 -4.89
C GLY A 150 38.87 25.02 -5.23
N THR A 151 39.31 24.22 -4.27
CA THR A 151 39.52 22.78 -4.43
C THR A 151 38.25 22.01 -4.11
N TYR A 152 38.04 20.91 -4.81
CA TYR A 152 36.93 20.00 -4.51
C TYR A 152 37.25 19.22 -3.23
N VAL A 153 36.35 19.33 -2.24
CA VAL A 153 36.43 18.57 -0.98
C VAL A 153 35.31 17.54 -0.98
N PRO A 154 35.61 16.24 -1.02
CA PRO A 154 34.57 15.22 -0.90
C PRO A 154 34.02 15.28 0.52
N LEU A 155 32.68 15.44 0.62
CA LEU A 155 31.95 15.31 1.87
C LEU A 155 31.34 13.91 1.94
N SER A 156 31.78 13.13 2.93
CA SER A 156 31.23 11.83 3.26
C SER A 156 30.54 11.92 4.64
N MET A 157 29.30 11.58 4.70
CA MET A 157 28.54 11.47 5.94
C MET A 157 27.91 10.09 5.95
N ASP A 158 28.39 9.25 6.84
CA ASP A 158 27.96 7.87 6.99
C ASP A 158 27.20 7.71 8.30
N ASP A 159 26.30 6.75 8.33
CA ASP A 159 25.56 6.33 9.52
C ASP A 159 24.73 7.45 10.18
N LEU A 160 24.07 8.26 9.33
CA LEU A 160 23.15 9.28 9.79
C LEU A 160 21.81 8.65 10.16
N ASP A 161 21.33 8.92 11.36
CA ASP A 161 20.06 8.38 11.87
C ASP A 161 18.88 9.28 11.57
N GLY A 162 17.74 8.64 11.29
CA GLY A 162 16.48 9.31 11.12
C GLY A 162 15.29 8.47 11.62
N ARG A 163 14.25 9.16 12.07
CA ARG A 163 12.97 8.56 12.43
C ARG A 163 11.84 9.39 11.86
N THR A 164 10.94 8.73 11.16
CA THR A 164 9.77 9.39 10.56
C THR A 164 8.49 8.65 10.92
N GLN A 165 7.45 9.44 11.21
CA GLN A 165 6.10 8.97 11.52
C GLN A 165 5.13 9.66 10.56
N TRP A 166 4.16 8.90 10.05
CA TRP A 166 3.19 9.42 9.07
C TRP A 166 1.83 8.77 9.20
N LEU A 167 0.83 9.43 8.67
CA LEU A 167 -0.52 8.91 8.48
C LEU A 167 -0.75 8.63 7.00
N GLU A 168 -1.44 7.53 6.69
CA GLU A 168 -1.86 7.20 5.33
C GLU A 168 -3.38 7.10 5.23
N LEU A 169 -3.93 7.67 4.18
CA LEU A 169 -5.28 7.39 3.71
C LEU A 169 -5.15 6.43 2.52
N VAL A 170 -5.92 5.36 2.54
CA VAL A 170 -5.81 4.28 1.57
C VAL A 170 -7.16 4.03 0.92
N VAL A 171 -7.13 3.94 -0.41
CA VAL A 171 -8.27 3.47 -1.20
C VAL A 171 -7.80 2.25 -1.98
N GLY A 172 -8.48 1.13 -1.82
CA GLY A 172 -8.12 -0.14 -2.40
C GLY A 172 -9.27 -0.82 -3.10
N PHE A 173 -8.92 -1.60 -4.11
CA PHE A 173 -9.83 -2.49 -4.81
C PHE A 173 -9.23 -3.88 -4.84
N GLU A 174 -10.02 -4.89 -4.42
CA GLU A 174 -9.63 -6.28 -4.46
C GLU A 174 -10.64 -7.09 -5.26
N THR A 175 -10.13 -7.88 -6.20
CA THR A 175 -10.92 -8.84 -6.95
C THR A 175 -10.53 -10.27 -6.60
N LYS A 176 -11.51 -11.15 -6.49
CA LYS A 176 -11.28 -12.57 -6.27
C LYS A 176 -10.96 -13.24 -7.61
N ILE A 177 -9.75 -13.79 -7.72
CA ILE A 177 -9.30 -14.53 -8.91
C ILE A 177 -9.63 -16.01 -8.76
N TRP A 178 -9.27 -16.60 -7.60
CA TRP A 178 -9.49 -18.00 -7.34
C TRP A 178 -9.93 -18.20 -5.89
N ARG A 179 -10.12 -19.43 -5.45
CA ARG A 179 -10.67 -19.79 -4.12
C ARG A 179 -10.12 -18.95 -2.98
N LEU A 180 -8.79 -18.95 -2.81
CA LEU A 180 -8.07 -18.24 -1.75
C LEU A 180 -7.34 -17.01 -2.27
N LEU A 181 -7.20 -16.88 -3.60
CA LEU A 181 -6.36 -15.89 -4.24
C LEU A 181 -7.16 -14.66 -4.65
N ARG A 182 -6.72 -13.50 -4.21
CA ARG A 182 -7.22 -12.20 -4.63
C ARG A 182 -6.09 -11.35 -5.19
N LEU A 183 -6.40 -10.54 -6.15
CA LEU A 183 -5.54 -9.47 -6.63
C LEU A 183 -6.12 -8.16 -6.15
N GLY A 184 -5.28 -7.35 -5.54
CA GLY A 184 -5.64 -6.04 -5.03
C GLY A 184 -4.71 -4.96 -5.57
N TRP A 185 -5.21 -3.75 -5.69
CA TRP A 185 -4.40 -2.57 -5.87
C TRP A 185 -4.87 -1.49 -4.90
N ASN A 186 -3.92 -0.72 -4.39
CA ASN A 186 -4.17 0.34 -3.43
C ASN A 186 -3.53 1.63 -3.91
N LEU A 187 -4.25 2.72 -3.73
CA LEU A 187 -3.73 4.07 -3.81
C LEU A 187 -3.61 4.61 -2.40
N ARG A 188 -2.48 5.21 -2.08
CA ARG A 188 -2.14 5.70 -0.74
C ARG A 188 -1.77 7.17 -0.82
N TYR A 189 -2.39 7.98 0.03
CA TYR A 189 -1.98 9.35 0.29
C TYR A 189 -1.37 9.40 1.68
N LYS A 190 -0.12 9.84 1.77
CA LYS A 190 0.68 9.83 2.98
C LYS A 190 0.93 11.26 3.44
N MET A 191 0.80 11.51 4.74
CA MET A 191 1.07 12.79 5.37
C MET A 191 2.07 12.58 6.50
N ARG A 192 3.18 13.29 6.45
CA ARG A 192 4.19 13.25 7.52
C ARG A 192 3.65 13.96 8.76
N LEU A 193 3.69 13.26 9.90
CA LEU A 193 3.28 13.79 11.20
C LEU A 193 4.48 14.35 11.96
N ALA A 194 5.56 13.56 12.03
CA ALA A 194 6.77 13.94 12.74
C ALA A 194 7.99 13.34 12.04
N GLN A 195 9.08 14.07 12.10
CA GLN A 195 10.38 13.61 11.63
C GLN A 195 11.46 14.12 12.59
N SER A 196 12.36 13.22 12.98
CA SER A 196 13.60 13.54 13.66
C SER A 196 14.73 13.05 12.76
N VAL A 197 15.65 13.91 12.45
CA VAL A 197 16.81 13.62 11.58
C VAL A 197 18.06 14.20 12.20
N SER A 198 19.23 13.72 11.78
CA SER A 198 20.52 14.26 12.18
C SER A 198 20.66 15.74 11.79
N GLU A 199 21.44 16.50 12.53
CA GLU A 199 21.72 17.92 12.28
C GLU A 199 22.38 18.19 10.91
N TYR A 200 22.92 17.16 10.29
CA TYR A 200 23.69 17.26 9.03
C TYR A 200 22.85 17.20 7.75
N GLY A 201 21.53 17.11 7.84
CA GLY A 201 20.66 17.26 6.68
C GLY A 201 19.48 16.29 6.64
N GLU A 202 18.49 16.62 5.80
CA GLU A 202 17.30 15.79 5.60
C GLU A 202 17.57 14.65 4.60
N PRO A 203 17.10 13.42 4.87
CA PRO A 203 17.24 12.31 3.93
C PRO A 203 16.44 12.57 2.66
N TYR A 204 16.93 12.10 1.53
CA TYR A 204 16.22 12.17 0.26
C TYR A 204 15.00 11.25 0.22
N PHE A 205 15.10 10.10 0.87
CA PHE A 205 14.11 9.04 0.87
C PHE A 205 13.91 8.49 2.28
N VAL A 206 12.65 8.18 2.60
CA VAL A 206 12.25 7.56 3.86
C VAL A 206 11.62 6.20 3.56
N PRO A 207 12.16 5.10 4.13
CA PRO A 207 11.63 3.75 3.95
C PRO A 207 10.14 3.67 4.28
N GLY A 208 9.35 3.09 3.37
CA GLY A 208 7.90 2.99 3.51
C GLY A 208 7.12 4.27 3.22
N TYR A 209 7.69 5.45 3.46
CA TYR A 209 7.05 6.73 3.14
C TYR A 209 7.28 7.11 1.67
N GLY A 210 8.51 7.04 1.20
CA GLY A 210 8.91 7.42 -0.14
C GLY A 210 9.82 8.65 -0.16
N ARG A 211 9.72 9.49 -1.19
CA ARG A 211 10.50 10.73 -1.26
C ARG A 211 10.17 11.63 -0.07
N ASN A 212 11.20 12.15 0.59
CA ASN A 212 11.01 13.04 1.74
C ASN A 212 10.24 14.30 1.34
N GLY A 213 9.23 14.64 2.14
CA GLY A 213 8.34 15.76 1.90
C GLY A 213 7.21 15.79 2.92
N VAL A 214 6.36 16.83 2.88
CA VAL A 214 5.20 16.97 3.77
C VAL A 214 4.14 15.91 3.44
N SER A 215 3.97 15.61 2.16
CA SER A 215 3.04 14.58 1.68
C SER A 215 3.64 13.77 0.54
N ALA A 216 3.15 12.54 0.37
CA ALA A 216 3.55 11.65 -0.70
C ALA A 216 2.37 10.81 -1.19
N PHE A 217 2.40 10.46 -2.48
CA PHE A 217 1.50 9.47 -3.05
C PHE A 217 2.22 8.15 -3.27
N GLY A 218 1.50 7.05 -3.11
CA GLY A 218 2.01 5.73 -3.38
C GLY A 218 0.94 4.82 -3.96
N GLY A 219 1.36 3.77 -4.63
CA GLY A 219 0.48 2.73 -5.13
C GLY A 219 1.13 1.37 -4.94
N THR A 220 0.32 0.35 -4.65
CA THR A 220 0.77 -1.04 -4.52
C THR A 220 -0.17 -1.96 -5.28
N VAL A 221 0.39 -3.04 -5.82
CA VAL A 221 -0.39 -4.15 -6.39
C VAL A 221 -0.08 -5.38 -5.56
N ASN A 222 -1.10 -5.91 -4.91
CA ASN A 222 -0.95 -6.96 -3.91
C ASN A 222 -1.55 -8.28 -4.37
N VAL A 223 -0.82 -9.35 -4.16
CA VAL A 223 -1.39 -10.69 -4.13
C VAL A 223 -1.84 -10.99 -2.70
N VAL A 224 -3.11 -11.36 -2.54
CA VAL A 224 -3.72 -11.58 -1.24
C VAL A 224 -4.20 -13.02 -1.16
N PHE A 225 -3.74 -13.75 -0.16
CA PHE A 225 -4.24 -15.07 0.22
C PHE A 225 -5.26 -14.90 1.34
N ASP A 226 -6.54 -15.08 1.03
CA ASP A 226 -7.68 -14.85 1.92
C ASP A 226 -8.23 -16.17 2.45
N PHE A 227 -8.01 -16.42 3.72
CA PHE A 227 -8.47 -17.60 4.47
C PHE A 227 -9.78 -17.29 5.22
N GLY A 228 -10.73 -16.65 4.55
CA GLY A 228 -12.00 -16.23 5.15
C GLY A 228 -13.15 -17.19 4.92
N TYR A 229 -14.24 -16.99 5.67
CA TYR A 229 -15.46 -17.80 5.61
C TYR A 229 -16.08 -17.91 4.21
N GLY A 230 -15.91 -16.91 3.37
CA GLY A 230 -16.38 -16.91 1.96
C GLY A 230 -15.37 -17.48 0.95
N SER A 231 -14.12 -17.79 1.36
CA SER A 231 -13.08 -18.32 0.45
C SER A 231 -13.19 -19.83 0.23
N TRP A 232 -13.73 -20.56 1.22
CA TRP A 232 -13.94 -21.99 1.16
C TRP A 232 -15.32 -22.33 0.61
N GLY A 233 -15.66 -22.01 -0.57
CA GLY A 233 -16.90 -22.33 -1.26
C GLY A 233 -18.06 -22.79 -0.36
N LYS A 234 -19.20 -22.12 -0.37
CA LYS A 234 -20.39 -22.63 0.27
C LYS A 234 -20.59 -24.08 -0.21
N LYS A 235 -20.44 -25.05 0.69
CA LYS A 235 -20.97 -26.38 0.42
C LYS A 235 -22.44 -26.18 0.10
N HIS A 236 -22.82 -26.42 -1.13
CA HIS A 236 -24.24 -26.59 -1.48
C HIS A 236 -24.77 -27.67 -0.54
N LYS A 237 -25.56 -27.28 0.46
CA LYS A 237 -26.52 -28.17 1.07
C LYS A 237 -27.49 -28.52 -0.07
N GLY A 238 -27.28 -29.67 -0.68
CA GLY A 238 -28.23 -30.28 -1.55
C GLY A 238 -29.56 -30.36 -0.78
N LYS A 239 -30.59 -29.67 -1.22
CA LYS A 239 -31.96 -30.00 -0.88
C LYS A 239 -32.20 -31.40 -1.46
N GLY A 240 -32.01 -32.40 -0.62
CA GLY A 240 -32.62 -33.72 -0.87
C GLY A 240 -34.13 -33.53 -0.84
N ASN A 241 -34.74 -33.42 -1.99
CA ASN A 241 -36.18 -33.63 -2.14
C ASN A 241 -36.40 -35.12 -1.84
N ILE A 242 -36.77 -35.42 -0.61
CA ILE A 242 -37.39 -36.71 -0.29
C ILE A 242 -38.85 -36.53 -0.68
N ASN A 243 -39.21 -36.97 -1.89
CA ASN A 243 -40.58 -37.25 -2.25
C ASN A 243 -40.98 -38.53 -1.49
N ILE A 244 -41.69 -38.35 -0.38
CA ILE A 244 -42.43 -39.47 0.25
C ILE A 244 -43.72 -39.57 -0.54
N GLY A 245 -43.78 -40.57 -1.43
CA GLY A 245 -45.04 -40.98 -2.10
C GLY A 245 -46.06 -41.32 -1.04
N LYS A 246 -47.24 -40.80 -1.22
CA LYS A 246 -48.48 -41.29 -0.59
C LYS A 246 -49.08 -42.30 -1.54
N ASP A 247 -49.10 -43.54 -1.10
CA ASP A 247 -50.08 -44.55 -1.48
C ASP A 247 -51.24 -44.52 -0.47
#